data_fe6a8a1b24940b4564c1b23df7949603
#
_entry.id   fe6a8a1b24940b4564c1b23df7949603
#
_cell.length_a   1.000
_cell.length_b   1.000
_cell.length_c   1.000
_cell.angle_alpha   90.00
_cell.angle_beta   90.00
_cell.angle_gamma   90.00
#
_symmetry.space_group_name_H-M   'P 1'
#
loop_
_entity.id
_entity.type
_entity.pdbx_description
1 polymer ?
#
loop_
_entity_poly.entity_id
_entity_poly.type
_entity_poly.pdbx_seq_one_letter_code
_entity_poly.pdbx_strand_id
1 'polypeptide(L)'
;RGEIVNLKNTNLRNGWSMNNLSAQNEENIVHSDGSDDVTDKEEDGEVLEGQKGSPKKSAEPKVHAQEEGNKDELKSKATKAKADATEAVKAAESAKDSTLDALKKVKVPTEHDKVKKFAESAATEAKKQENLAIEAEEAAQAIEDDGQKEKLKTEVDKAEKAAKKAKQLQIKAEIAEQAAKAQLAKTEAEKAKTEAETAQKDATAAKEVALKETDTSKSQYATKAVDMATREEGKTKKEAQTASEKADEAAKEAQKEVEKEIKDEDKDISVLQNEITELEGILETVKKLTSKASSALEEAKKAKLKTQIAAEVLKAEKARIEAEEAEKEAGEAKTKTETTQAEVLKISNESKAAQVKKAVEKAKEAETQATSQAGNAKIKANDAGGKVTEDLEKETSNLEDILNTVRELASNNAEDASKNAKKEMVKAQIAAEVAKAGKAKIEAENANFLAEKAKQTAEKIAKTSKSTEKIIEAVRKVTEFANKAGDETTQATKEAEGEISSVEQNQKKMLQSIKQKAESALEASQEAIKAKTEAENFLEIAKEVPKAEAAKEEAQKAATAAEEAKTEALKIAEEVNKSDASENEKKKIETEANATAGEAQKAAAFAKE
;
A
#
# COMPACT_ATOMS: atom_id res chain seq x y z
N ARG A 1 -3.64 30.11 -39.62
CA ARG A 1 -4.65 30.75 -38.76
C ARG A 1 -5.15 29.70 -37.83
N GLY A 2 -4.82 29.64 -36.63
CA GLY A 2 -4.88 30.52 -35.46
C GLY A 2 -5.78 29.72 -34.54
N GLU A 3 -5.61 29.48 -33.40
CA GLU A 3 -5.39 30.24 -32.18
C GLU A 3 -5.03 29.33 -31.02
N ILE A 4 -4.05 29.78 -30.31
CA ILE A 4 -3.63 29.31 -28.98
C ILE A 4 -4.64 29.91 -28.00
N VAL A 5 -5.21 29.09 -27.11
CA VAL A 5 -5.82 29.56 -25.87
C VAL A 5 -5.07 29.03 -24.68
N ASN A 6 -4.31 29.92 -24.12
CA ASN A 6 -3.67 29.89 -22.82
C ASN A 6 -4.76 30.09 -21.76
N LEU A 7 -4.88 29.22 -20.76
CA LEU A 7 -5.56 29.54 -19.52
C LEU A 7 -4.68 29.25 -18.32
N LYS A 8 -4.36 30.34 -17.69
CA LYS A 8 -3.55 30.53 -16.50
C LYS A 8 -4.13 29.85 -15.25
N ASN A 9 -3.18 29.36 -14.45
CA ASN A 9 -3.20 29.35 -12.98
C ASN A 9 -4.21 30.28 -12.32
N THR A 10 -4.93 29.74 -11.34
CA THR A 10 -5.24 30.45 -10.12
C THR A 10 -5.14 29.53 -8.90
N ASN A 11 -4.10 29.78 -8.14
CA ASN A 11 -4.03 29.48 -6.71
C ASN A 11 -5.17 30.17 -5.96
N LEU A 12 -5.78 29.48 -5.02
CA LEU A 12 -6.31 30.11 -3.82
C LEU A 12 -6.13 29.20 -2.60
N ARG A 13 -5.19 29.60 -1.80
CA ARG A 13 -5.01 29.36 -0.38
C ARG A 13 -6.16 30.02 0.38
N ASN A 14 -6.54 29.40 1.49
CA ASN A 14 -6.92 29.91 2.81
C ASN A 14 -7.87 28.89 3.41
N GLY A 15 -7.68 28.27 4.55
CA GLY A 15 -7.16 28.81 5.81
C GLY A 15 -8.31 29.22 6.73
N TRP A 16 -8.23 28.74 7.96
CA TRP A 16 -9.01 29.05 9.16
C TRP A 16 -9.96 27.93 9.59
N SER A 17 -9.67 27.19 10.65
CA SER A 17 -9.48 27.56 12.08
C SER A 17 -10.78 27.67 12.85
N MET A 18 -10.90 26.77 13.82
CA MET A 18 -11.51 26.89 15.14
C MET A 18 -12.85 27.64 15.29
N ASN A 19 -13.80 26.98 15.92
CA ASN A 19 -14.16 27.24 17.33
C ASN A 19 -15.37 26.42 17.76
N ASN A 20 -15.20 25.74 18.90
CA ASN A 20 -16.06 25.70 20.07
C ASN A 20 -17.41 26.44 20.00
N LEU A 21 -18.41 25.74 20.51
CA LEU A 21 -19.39 26.12 21.55
C LEU A 21 -20.55 25.14 21.45
N SER A 22 -20.69 24.20 22.39
CA SER A 22 -21.43 24.37 23.65
C SER A 22 -22.91 24.70 23.49
N ALA A 23 -23.68 23.77 24.02
CA ALA A 23 -24.88 23.94 24.80
C ALA A 23 -26.24 23.91 24.12
N GLN A 24 -26.94 22.98 24.65
CA GLN A 24 -28.33 23.08 25.20
C GLN A 24 -29.51 22.92 24.30
N ASN A 25 -30.23 21.91 24.76
CA ASN A 25 -31.67 21.88 25.12
C ASN A 25 -32.67 21.85 23.98
N GLU A 26 -33.45 20.96 24.22
CA GLU A 26 -34.81 20.73 24.66
C GLU A 26 -35.77 20.24 23.58
N GLU A 27 -36.36 19.12 23.99
CA GLU A 27 -37.79 18.81 24.02
C GLU A 27 -38.64 18.95 22.76
N ASN A 28 -39.27 17.92 22.40
CA ASN A 28 -40.68 17.54 22.61
C ASN A 28 -41.12 16.49 21.57
N ILE A 29 -41.57 15.36 22.10
CA ILE A 29 -42.94 14.84 22.18
C ILE A 29 -43.73 14.95 20.86
N VAL A 30 -44.22 13.83 20.39
CA VAL A 30 -45.63 13.43 20.29
C VAL A 30 -45.76 12.15 19.41
N HIS A 31 -46.29 11.13 20.07
CA HIS A 31 -47.34 10.15 19.67
C HIS A 31 -47.59 9.92 18.19
N SER A 32 -47.73 8.70 17.75
CA SER A 32 -49.00 7.96 17.84
C SER A 32 -48.87 6.62 17.12
N ASP A 33 -49.35 5.60 17.80
CA ASP A 33 -50.33 4.59 17.41
C ASP A 33 -50.11 3.78 16.15
N GLY A 34 -50.22 2.52 16.34
CA GLY A 34 -51.29 1.58 16.09
C GLY A 34 -50.72 0.25 15.64
N SER A 35 -50.86 -0.69 16.45
CA SER A 35 -51.82 -1.79 16.52
C SER A 35 -51.59 -2.93 15.54
N ASP A 36 -51.77 -4.08 16.16
CA ASP A 36 -52.31 -5.35 15.71
C ASP A 36 -51.38 -6.29 14.93
N ASP A 37 -51.33 -7.52 15.16
CA ASP A 37 -52.15 -8.48 15.91
C ASP A 37 -51.51 -9.87 15.84
N VAL A 38 -51.64 -10.65 16.92
CA VAL A 38 -52.10 -12.03 17.01
C VAL A 38 -51.19 -13.20 16.60
N THR A 39 -51.00 -13.97 17.57
CA THR A 39 -51.19 -15.42 17.88
C THR A 39 -50.00 -16.30 17.60
N ASP A 40 -49.74 -17.25 18.35
CA ASP A 40 -50.30 -18.16 19.32
C ASP A 40 -49.26 -19.25 19.64
N LYS A 41 -49.31 -19.65 20.85
CA LYS A 41 -49.38 -20.98 21.50
C LYS A 41 -48.06 -21.68 21.83
N GLU A 42 -48.02 -21.88 23.09
CA GLU A 42 -48.30 -23.04 24.00
C GLU A 42 -47.07 -23.94 24.13
N GLU A 43 -46.72 -24.48 25.21
CA GLU A 43 -47.20 -24.98 26.51
C GLU A 43 -45.92 -25.54 27.17
N ASP A 44 -45.70 -25.74 28.37
CA ASP A 44 -46.25 -26.20 29.64
C ASP A 44 -45.19 -25.89 30.70
N GLY A 45 -45.41 -25.44 31.85
CA GLY A 45 -46.35 -25.90 32.87
C GLY A 45 -45.65 -26.67 33.97
N GLU A 46 -45.39 -26.09 35.11
CA GLU A 46 -45.81 -26.68 36.36
C GLU A 46 -45.68 -25.72 37.53
N VAL A 47 -46.79 -25.53 38.13
CA VAL A 47 -47.10 -24.75 39.32
C VAL A 47 -46.92 -25.63 40.54
N LEU A 48 -46.40 -25.12 41.63
CA LEU A 48 -46.86 -25.47 42.96
C LEU A 48 -46.81 -24.26 43.89
N GLU A 49 -48.00 -23.85 44.21
CA GLU A 49 -48.51 -23.10 45.38
C GLU A 49 -47.72 -23.39 46.64
N GLY A 50 -47.56 -22.55 47.59
CA GLY A 50 -48.34 -21.44 48.08
C GLY A 50 -48.22 -21.48 49.60
N GLN A 51 -48.04 -20.36 50.24
CA GLN A 51 -48.95 -19.95 51.31
C GLN A 51 -48.47 -18.68 51.98
N LYS A 52 -49.38 -17.75 52.00
CA LYS A 52 -49.37 -16.54 52.82
C LYS A 52 -49.48 -16.86 54.30
N GLY A 53 -48.83 -16.03 55.11
CA GLY A 53 -49.13 -15.94 56.54
C GLY A 53 -48.32 -14.86 57.22
N SER A 54 -48.83 -13.64 57.28
CA SER A 54 -48.49 -12.61 58.30
C SER A 54 -49.57 -12.55 59.34
N PRO A 55 -49.40 -11.77 60.40
CA PRO A 55 -48.38 -11.68 61.41
C PRO A 55 -49.00 -11.87 62.85
N LYS A 56 -48.21 -12.13 63.83
CA LYS A 56 -48.61 -11.81 65.21
C LYS A 56 -47.41 -11.41 66.06
N LYS A 57 -47.50 -10.19 66.60
CA LYS A 57 -46.77 -9.70 67.75
C LYS A 57 -47.02 -10.62 68.94
N SER A 58 -45.99 -10.88 69.70
CA SER A 58 -46.06 -10.85 71.15
C SER A 58 -44.73 -11.16 71.82
N ALA A 59 -44.29 -10.20 72.64
CA ALA A 59 -43.67 -10.36 73.94
C ALA A 59 -42.30 -11.07 74.06
N GLU A 60 -41.33 -10.27 74.46
CA GLU A 60 -40.18 -10.76 75.27
C GLU A 60 -40.65 -11.66 76.45
N PRO A 61 -39.79 -12.60 76.79
CA PRO A 61 -38.89 -12.27 77.88
C PRO A 61 -37.48 -12.80 77.74
N LYS A 62 -36.58 -12.07 78.37
CA LYS A 62 -35.23 -12.45 78.72
C LYS A 62 -35.13 -13.91 79.17
N VAL A 63 -34.28 -14.66 78.50
CA VAL A 63 -33.54 -15.74 79.12
C VAL A 63 -32.13 -15.65 78.61
N HIS A 64 -31.22 -15.21 79.49
CA HIS A 64 -29.82 -15.61 79.42
C HIS A 64 -29.79 -17.15 79.58
N ALA A 65 -29.83 -17.85 78.47
CA ALA A 65 -29.32 -19.21 78.45
C ALA A 65 -27.84 -19.05 78.05
N GLN A 66 -27.00 -19.10 79.06
CA GLN A 66 -25.61 -19.49 78.88
C GLN A 66 -25.65 -20.86 78.22
N GLU A 67 -25.35 -20.92 76.94
CA GLU A 67 -24.88 -22.14 76.28
C GLU A 67 -23.53 -22.47 76.89
N GLU A 68 -23.55 -23.30 77.87
CA GLU A 68 -22.37 -23.99 78.43
C GLU A 68 -21.92 -25.03 77.38
N GLY A 69 -21.22 -24.58 76.33
CA GLY A 69 -20.55 -25.52 75.41
C GLY A 69 -19.68 -26.50 76.14
N ASN A 70 -19.77 -27.77 75.80
CA ASN A 70 -18.91 -28.80 76.29
C ASN A 70 -17.44 -28.44 75.94
N LYS A 71 -16.46 -28.73 76.76
CA LYS A 71 -15.04 -28.45 76.53
C LYS A 71 -14.53 -28.97 75.22
N ASP A 72 -14.95 -30.15 74.77
CA ASP A 72 -14.59 -30.75 73.49
C ASP A 72 -15.16 -29.91 72.29
N GLU A 73 -16.33 -29.31 72.45
CA GLU A 73 -16.91 -28.43 71.45
C GLU A 73 -16.12 -27.14 71.34
N LEU A 74 -15.68 -26.55 72.44
CA LEU A 74 -14.81 -25.37 72.46
C LEU A 74 -13.46 -25.64 71.79
N LYS A 75 -12.82 -26.80 72.14
CA LYS A 75 -11.58 -27.19 71.44
C LYS A 75 -11.76 -27.45 69.97
N SER A 76 -12.89 -28.07 69.61
CA SER A 76 -13.25 -28.25 68.18
C SER A 76 -13.43 -26.91 67.43
N LYS A 77 -14.00 -25.89 68.06
CA LYS A 77 -14.11 -24.54 67.48
C LYS A 77 -12.74 -23.91 67.27
N ALA A 78 -11.80 -24.05 68.19
CA ALA A 78 -10.44 -23.54 68.02
C ALA A 78 -9.71 -24.23 66.86
N THR A 79 -9.83 -25.57 66.73
CA THR A 79 -9.26 -26.34 65.62
C THR A 79 -9.86 -25.93 64.26
N LYS A 80 -11.18 -25.71 64.23
CA LYS A 80 -11.85 -25.20 63.03
C LYS A 80 -11.37 -23.79 62.66
N ALA A 81 -11.26 -22.89 63.63
CA ALA A 81 -10.75 -21.54 63.40
C ALA A 81 -9.32 -21.53 62.83
N LYS A 82 -8.43 -22.41 63.32
CA LYS A 82 -7.11 -22.61 62.74
C LYS A 82 -7.19 -23.09 61.28
N ALA A 83 -8.05 -24.07 60.98
CA ALA A 83 -8.22 -24.58 59.62
C ALA A 83 -8.72 -23.47 58.67
N ASP A 84 -9.73 -22.71 59.11
CA ASP A 84 -10.29 -21.58 58.35
C ASP A 84 -9.20 -20.51 58.10
N ALA A 85 -8.36 -20.20 59.09
CA ALA A 85 -7.26 -19.25 58.92
C ALA A 85 -6.21 -19.76 57.92
N THR A 86 -5.86 -21.04 57.97
CA THR A 86 -4.90 -21.66 57.03
C THR A 86 -5.44 -21.65 55.59
N GLU A 87 -6.72 -21.92 55.40
CA GLU A 87 -7.36 -21.85 54.08
C GLU A 87 -7.36 -20.41 53.55
N ALA A 88 -7.69 -19.44 54.39
CA ALA A 88 -7.67 -18.04 54.06
C ALA A 88 -6.28 -17.55 53.61
N VAL A 89 -5.22 -17.99 54.27
CA VAL A 89 -3.85 -17.65 53.88
C VAL A 89 -3.49 -18.22 52.51
N LYS A 90 -3.79 -19.50 52.25
CA LYS A 90 -3.52 -20.11 50.94
C LYS A 90 -4.23 -19.34 49.81
N ALA A 91 -5.48 -18.95 50.03
CA ALA A 91 -6.23 -18.18 49.08
C ALA A 91 -5.64 -16.77 48.89
N ALA A 92 -5.22 -16.10 49.98
CA ALA A 92 -4.58 -14.79 49.90
C ALA A 92 -3.24 -14.81 49.15
N GLU A 93 -2.42 -15.85 49.38
CA GLU A 93 -1.17 -16.05 48.64
C GLU A 93 -1.41 -16.32 47.15
N SER A 94 -2.39 -17.14 46.80
CA SER A 94 -2.79 -17.39 45.42
C SER A 94 -3.28 -16.10 44.74
N ALA A 95 -4.10 -15.31 45.41
CA ALA A 95 -4.59 -14.02 44.88
C ALA A 95 -3.45 -13.00 44.68
N LYS A 96 -2.47 -12.96 45.62
CA LYS A 96 -1.26 -12.14 45.47
C LYS A 96 -0.46 -12.55 44.22
N ASP A 97 -0.20 -13.85 44.06
CA ASP A 97 0.59 -14.33 42.92
C ASP A 97 -0.11 -14.07 41.59
N SER A 98 -1.43 -14.27 41.49
CA SER A 98 -2.25 -13.91 40.36
C SER A 98 -2.22 -12.39 40.06
N THR A 99 -2.25 -11.56 41.11
CA THR A 99 -2.12 -10.09 41.01
C THR A 99 -0.78 -9.73 40.37
N LEU A 100 0.33 -10.31 40.86
CA LEU A 100 1.66 -10.04 40.34
C LEU A 100 1.81 -10.47 38.88
N ASP A 101 1.23 -11.60 38.49
CA ASP A 101 1.28 -12.10 37.12
C ASP A 101 0.46 -11.24 36.16
N ALA A 102 -0.71 -10.76 36.58
CA ALA A 102 -1.50 -9.81 35.81
C ALA A 102 -0.74 -8.50 35.61
N LEU A 103 -0.17 -7.94 36.67
CA LEU A 103 0.54 -6.66 36.63
C LEU A 103 1.85 -6.70 35.85
N LYS A 104 2.57 -7.84 35.78
CA LYS A 104 3.76 -7.99 34.90
C LYS A 104 3.45 -7.77 33.43
N LYS A 105 2.23 -8.05 33.00
CA LYS A 105 1.79 -7.91 31.61
C LYS A 105 1.31 -6.50 31.28
N VAL A 106 1.10 -5.66 32.29
CA VAL A 106 0.62 -4.27 32.16
C VAL A 106 1.80 -3.31 32.17
N LYS A 107 1.93 -2.47 31.14
CA LYS A 107 3.13 -1.62 30.92
C LYS A 107 3.16 -0.29 31.70
N VAL A 108 2.17 0.05 32.54
CA VAL A 108 2.08 1.37 33.20
C VAL A 108 2.44 1.26 34.68
N PRO A 109 3.52 1.94 35.17
CA PRO A 109 4.13 1.60 36.46
C PRO A 109 3.46 2.16 37.72
N THR A 110 2.80 3.33 37.71
CA THR A 110 2.57 4.09 38.95
C THR A 110 1.30 3.78 39.74
N GLU A 111 0.20 3.40 39.07
CA GLU A 111 -1.03 3.02 39.80
C GLU A 111 -1.01 1.56 40.25
N HIS A 112 -0.23 0.75 39.58
CA HIS A 112 -0.11 -0.70 39.85
C HIS A 112 0.68 -1.00 41.10
N ASP A 113 1.60 -0.13 41.51
CA ASP A 113 2.38 -0.29 42.75
C ASP A 113 1.51 -0.30 44.01
N LYS A 114 0.40 0.45 44.02
CA LYS A 114 -0.54 0.43 45.15
C LYS A 114 -1.25 -0.91 45.27
N VAL A 115 -1.81 -1.41 44.15
CA VAL A 115 -2.52 -2.70 44.12
C VAL A 115 -1.60 -3.86 44.45
N LYS A 116 -0.37 -3.84 43.93
CA LYS A 116 0.67 -4.79 44.24
C LYS A 116 1.01 -4.83 45.74
N LYS A 117 1.37 -3.66 46.29
CA LYS A 117 1.71 -3.52 47.71
C LYS A 117 0.57 -3.95 48.60
N PHE A 118 -0.67 -3.65 48.23
CA PHE A 118 -1.84 -4.04 48.97
C PHE A 118 -2.04 -5.56 48.99
N ALA A 119 -1.92 -6.24 47.84
CA ALA A 119 -2.01 -7.69 47.74
C ALA A 119 -0.89 -8.37 48.55
N GLU A 120 0.34 -7.87 48.48
CA GLU A 120 1.49 -8.36 49.24
C GLU A 120 1.29 -8.17 50.77
N SER A 121 0.78 -6.97 51.16
CA SER A 121 0.49 -6.66 52.56
C SER A 121 -0.65 -7.53 53.12
N ALA A 122 -1.73 -7.70 52.36
CA ALA A 122 -2.86 -8.54 52.76
C ALA A 122 -2.45 -9.99 52.96
N ALA A 123 -1.66 -10.57 52.04
CA ALA A 123 -1.17 -11.95 52.20
C ALA A 123 -0.21 -12.08 53.37
N THR A 124 0.68 -11.11 53.61
CA THR A 124 1.62 -11.11 54.73
C THR A 124 0.88 -11.02 56.07
N GLU A 125 -0.12 -10.13 56.15
CA GLU A 125 -0.89 -9.97 57.39
C GLU A 125 -1.82 -11.17 57.62
N ALA A 126 -2.40 -11.77 56.58
CA ALA A 126 -3.16 -13.02 56.69
C ALA A 126 -2.29 -14.13 57.33
N LYS A 127 -1.01 -14.23 56.95
CA LYS A 127 -0.07 -15.17 57.52
C LYS A 127 0.20 -14.94 59.03
N LYS A 128 0.25 -13.67 59.46
CA LYS A 128 0.35 -13.35 60.89
C LYS A 128 -0.90 -13.78 61.64
N GLN A 129 -2.09 -13.57 61.07
CA GLN A 129 -3.34 -13.99 61.68
C GLN A 129 -3.46 -15.52 61.74
N GLU A 130 -2.96 -16.26 60.76
CA GLU A 130 -2.86 -17.73 60.84
C GLU A 130 -1.98 -18.17 62.03
N ASN A 131 -0.82 -17.54 62.22
CA ASN A 131 0.06 -17.87 63.36
C ASN A 131 -0.63 -17.62 64.70
N LEU A 132 -1.37 -16.49 64.81
CA LEU A 132 -2.16 -16.20 66.02
C LEU A 132 -3.29 -17.23 66.24
N ALA A 133 -3.93 -17.72 65.17
CA ALA A 133 -4.94 -18.78 65.28
C ALA A 133 -4.32 -20.11 65.68
N ILE A 134 -3.12 -20.41 65.21
CA ILE A 134 -2.37 -21.62 65.61
C ILE A 134 -1.97 -21.55 67.11
N GLU A 135 -1.37 -20.42 67.53
CA GLU A 135 -0.98 -20.22 68.96
C GLU A 135 -2.19 -20.30 69.90
N ALA A 136 -3.32 -19.70 69.50
CA ALA A 136 -4.53 -19.75 70.31
C ALA A 136 -5.16 -21.17 70.35
N GLU A 137 -5.11 -21.89 69.20
CA GLU A 137 -5.55 -23.30 69.16
C GLU A 137 -4.69 -24.19 70.04
N GLU A 138 -3.34 -24.07 69.99
CA GLU A 138 -2.43 -24.80 70.79
C GLU A 138 -2.65 -24.51 72.31
N ALA A 139 -2.83 -23.24 72.69
CA ALA A 139 -3.18 -22.82 74.03
C ALA A 139 -4.52 -23.40 74.49
N ALA A 140 -5.53 -23.41 73.59
CA ALA A 140 -6.83 -24.01 73.88
C ALA A 140 -6.75 -25.52 74.09
N GLN A 141 -5.94 -26.23 73.31
CA GLN A 141 -5.70 -27.68 73.43
C GLN A 141 -4.97 -28.05 74.76
N ALA A 142 -4.06 -27.19 75.20
CA ALA A 142 -3.28 -27.40 76.44
C ALA A 142 -4.12 -27.26 77.74
N ILE A 143 -5.33 -26.72 77.66
CA ILE A 143 -6.21 -26.57 78.83
C ILE A 143 -6.91 -27.90 79.11
N GLU A 144 -6.43 -28.62 80.18
CA GLU A 144 -6.98 -29.92 80.58
C GLU A 144 -7.97 -29.82 81.76
N ASP A 145 -7.88 -28.77 82.58
CA ASP A 145 -8.65 -28.61 83.80
C ASP A 145 -10.04 -27.93 83.48
N ASP A 146 -11.13 -28.60 83.86
CA ASP A 146 -12.49 -28.11 83.72
C ASP A 146 -12.77 -26.80 84.49
N GLY A 147 -11.97 -26.52 85.56
CA GLY A 147 -11.98 -25.27 86.31
C GLY A 147 -11.49 -24.04 85.52
N GLN A 148 -10.87 -24.26 84.34
CA GLN A 148 -10.29 -23.20 83.48
C GLN A 148 -11.14 -22.89 82.25
N LYS A 149 -12.44 -23.19 82.24
CA LYS A 149 -13.36 -23.00 81.12
C LYS A 149 -13.37 -21.58 80.57
N GLU A 150 -13.27 -20.53 81.40
CA GLU A 150 -13.18 -19.13 80.96
C GLU A 150 -11.88 -18.82 80.20
N LYS A 151 -10.77 -19.45 80.59
CA LYS A 151 -9.49 -19.36 79.85
C LYS A 151 -9.62 -20.03 78.49
N LEU A 152 -10.26 -21.21 78.44
CA LEU A 152 -10.52 -21.92 77.19
C LEU A 152 -11.40 -21.07 76.22
N LYS A 153 -12.48 -20.48 76.73
CA LYS A 153 -13.29 -19.57 75.92
C LYS A 153 -12.46 -18.38 75.34
N THR A 154 -11.61 -17.79 76.19
CA THR A 154 -10.74 -16.69 75.77
C THR A 154 -9.78 -17.10 74.65
N GLU A 155 -9.19 -18.27 74.70
CA GLU A 155 -8.29 -18.76 73.63
C GLU A 155 -9.11 -19.12 72.35
N VAL A 156 -10.33 -19.69 72.47
CA VAL A 156 -11.22 -19.96 71.37
C VAL A 156 -11.63 -18.64 70.66
N ASP A 157 -12.00 -17.63 71.43
CA ASP A 157 -12.35 -16.32 70.90
C ASP A 157 -11.20 -15.66 70.18
N LYS A 158 -9.94 -15.80 70.67
CA LYS A 158 -8.75 -15.33 69.97
C LYS A 158 -8.55 -16.05 68.64
N ALA A 159 -8.69 -17.39 68.62
CA ALA A 159 -8.58 -18.17 67.41
C ALA A 159 -9.63 -17.78 66.35
N GLU A 160 -10.92 -17.64 66.80
CA GLU A 160 -11.99 -17.24 65.91
C GLU A 160 -11.80 -15.81 65.37
N LYS A 161 -11.36 -14.86 66.21
CA LYS A 161 -11.04 -13.49 65.76
C LYS A 161 -9.90 -13.50 64.73
N ALA A 162 -8.83 -14.26 64.97
CA ALA A 162 -7.72 -14.37 64.04
C ALA A 162 -8.14 -15.00 62.71
N ALA A 163 -8.99 -16.06 62.75
CA ALA A 163 -9.52 -16.66 61.53
C ALA A 163 -10.38 -15.69 60.70
N LYS A 164 -11.24 -14.91 61.35
CA LYS A 164 -12.06 -13.91 60.68
C LYS A 164 -11.21 -12.78 60.09
N LYS A 165 -10.21 -12.30 60.79
CA LYS A 165 -9.23 -11.33 60.26
C LYS A 165 -8.46 -11.91 59.07
N ALA A 166 -7.99 -13.17 59.12
CA ALA A 166 -7.39 -13.84 57.99
C ALA A 166 -8.35 -13.90 56.77
N LYS A 167 -9.63 -14.19 57.00
CA LYS A 167 -10.67 -14.21 55.96
C LYS A 167 -10.89 -12.82 55.33
N GLN A 168 -10.94 -11.75 56.12
CA GLN A 168 -11.01 -10.39 55.60
C GLN A 168 -9.81 -10.08 54.69
N LEU A 169 -8.60 -10.47 55.10
CA LEU A 169 -7.39 -10.23 54.33
C LEU A 169 -7.33 -11.06 53.06
N GLN A 170 -7.84 -12.30 53.08
CA GLN A 170 -8.07 -13.10 51.88
C GLN A 170 -8.94 -12.34 50.88
N ILE A 171 -10.13 -11.86 51.30
CA ILE A 171 -11.07 -11.17 50.42
C ILE A 171 -10.44 -9.89 49.86
N LYS A 172 -9.68 -9.15 50.69
CA LYS A 172 -8.95 -7.96 50.23
C LYS A 172 -7.90 -8.32 49.17
N ALA A 173 -7.16 -9.41 49.31
CA ALA A 173 -6.23 -9.87 48.28
C ALA A 173 -6.94 -10.27 46.99
N GLU A 174 -8.09 -10.94 47.09
CA GLU A 174 -8.92 -11.31 45.94
C GLU A 174 -9.50 -10.06 45.23
N ILE A 175 -9.87 -9.01 45.95
CA ILE A 175 -10.30 -7.71 45.36
C ILE A 175 -9.15 -7.11 44.56
N ALA A 176 -7.93 -7.11 45.08
CA ALA A 176 -6.75 -6.64 44.35
C ALA A 176 -6.46 -7.47 43.09
N GLU A 177 -6.62 -8.78 43.16
CA GLU A 177 -6.49 -9.68 42.01
C GLU A 177 -7.46 -9.34 40.90
N GLN A 178 -8.72 -9.16 41.23
CA GLN A 178 -9.74 -8.82 40.24
C GLN A 178 -9.50 -7.44 39.61
N ALA A 179 -9.09 -6.45 40.42
CA ALA A 179 -8.70 -5.14 39.90
C ALA A 179 -7.50 -5.23 38.93
N ALA A 180 -6.49 -6.03 39.24
CA ALA A 180 -5.33 -6.25 38.36
C ALA A 180 -5.73 -6.95 37.07
N LYS A 181 -6.60 -7.96 37.11
CA LYS A 181 -7.15 -8.62 35.91
C LYS A 181 -7.94 -7.67 35.03
N ALA A 182 -8.74 -6.78 35.61
CA ALA A 182 -9.47 -5.77 34.87
C ALA A 182 -8.53 -4.78 34.16
N GLN A 183 -7.46 -4.34 34.82
CA GLN A 183 -6.44 -3.47 34.21
C GLN A 183 -5.67 -4.18 33.07
N LEU A 184 -5.39 -5.45 33.19
CA LEU A 184 -4.82 -6.24 32.12
C LEU A 184 -5.77 -6.29 30.91
N ALA A 185 -7.05 -6.54 31.14
CA ALA A 185 -8.07 -6.54 30.07
C ALA A 185 -8.14 -5.19 29.35
N LYS A 186 -8.09 -4.06 30.08
CA LYS A 186 -7.99 -2.71 29.51
C LYS A 186 -6.76 -2.57 28.60
N THR A 187 -5.59 -2.94 29.08
CA THR A 187 -4.33 -2.79 28.35
C THR A 187 -4.32 -3.62 27.05
N GLU A 188 -4.80 -4.86 27.11
CA GLU A 188 -4.88 -5.73 25.95
C GLU A 188 -5.93 -5.22 24.93
N ALA A 189 -7.05 -4.66 25.40
CA ALA A 189 -8.07 -4.09 24.56
C ALA A 189 -7.57 -2.81 23.83
N GLU A 190 -6.82 -1.93 24.49
CA GLU A 190 -6.18 -0.78 23.86
C GLU A 190 -5.14 -1.20 22.81
N LYS A 191 -4.40 -2.27 23.06
CA LYS A 191 -3.49 -2.85 22.07
C LYS A 191 -4.26 -3.37 20.87
N ALA A 192 -5.35 -4.11 21.09
CA ALA A 192 -6.21 -4.61 20.01
C ALA A 192 -6.77 -3.45 19.16
N LYS A 193 -7.18 -2.34 19.78
CA LYS A 193 -7.63 -1.13 19.10
C LYS A 193 -6.54 -0.53 18.20
N THR A 194 -5.32 -0.36 18.70
CA THR A 194 -4.20 0.20 17.93
C THR A 194 -3.86 -0.68 16.72
N GLU A 195 -3.87 -1.99 16.88
CA GLU A 195 -3.63 -2.94 15.80
C GLU A 195 -4.75 -2.92 14.76
N ALA A 196 -6.02 -2.77 15.17
CA ALA A 196 -7.16 -2.62 14.26
C ALA A 196 -7.10 -1.29 13.48
N GLU A 197 -6.73 -0.19 14.12
CA GLU A 197 -6.52 1.10 13.44
C GLU A 197 -5.42 1.04 12.38
N THR A 198 -4.35 0.32 12.65
CA THR A 198 -3.26 0.10 11.67
C THR A 198 -3.76 -0.72 10.49
N ALA A 199 -4.45 -1.83 10.76
CA ALA A 199 -5.02 -2.69 9.71
C ALA A 199 -6.06 -1.94 8.85
N GLN A 200 -6.86 -1.07 9.43
CA GLN A 200 -7.83 -0.25 8.70
C GLN A 200 -7.14 0.81 7.81
N LYS A 201 -6.02 1.41 8.26
CA LYS A 201 -5.22 2.31 7.42
C LYS A 201 -4.62 1.58 6.21
N ASP A 202 -4.08 0.38 6.42
CA ASP A 202 -3.55 -0.46 5.35
C ASP A 202 -4.65 -0.83 4.35
N ALA A 203 -5.84 -1.16 4.85
CA ALA A 203 -7.02 -1.44 4.04
C ALA A 203 -7.43 -0.23 3.18
N THR A 204 -7.41 0.97 3.75
CA THR A 204 -7.75 2.20 3.02
C THR A 204 -6.73 2.51 1.93
N ALA A 205 -5.44 2.38 2.22
CA ALA A 205 -4.38 2.58 1.23
C ALA A 205 -4.48 1.57 0.07
N ALA A 206 -4.78 0.32 0.35
CA ALA A 206 -4.99 -0.70 -0.68
C ALA A 206 -6.25 -0.41 -1.53
N LYS A 207 -7.33 0.11 -0.91
CA LYS A 207 -8.55 0.55 -1.62
C LYS A 207 -8.27 1.64 -2.63
N GLU A 208 -7.46 2.65 -2.29
CA GLU A 208 -7.16 3.75 -3.21
C GLU A 208 -6.51 3.25 -4.51
N VAL A 209 -5.67 2.22 -4.43
CA VAL A 209 -5.09 1.57 -5.61
C VAL A 209 -6.17 0.79 -6.37
N ALA A 210 -7.03 0.05 -5.68
CA ALA A 210 -8.08 -0.78 -6.28
C ALA A 210 -9.18 0.04 -6.98
N LEU A 211 -9.46 1.27 -6.52
CA LEU A 211 -10.50 2.15 -7.08
C LEU A 211 -10.02 3.07 -8.20
N LYS A 212 -8.72 3.15 -8.48
CA LYS A 212 -8.21 3.89 -9.65
C LYS A 212 -8.61 3.23 -10.97
N GLU A 213 -8.97 1.97 -10.96
CA GLU A 213 -9.56 1.29 -12.11
C GLU A 213 -11.08 1.48 -12.12
N THR A 214 -11.60 2.01 -13.22
CA THR A 214 -12.99 2.42 -13.46
C THR A 214 -14.00 1.26 -13.55
N ASP A 215 -13.61 0.01 -13.32
CA ASP A 215 -14.48 -1.15 -13.39
C ASP A 215 -14.85 -1.66 -11.99
N THR A 216 -15.93 -1.10 -11.44
CA THR A 216 -16.48 -1.46 -10.13
C THR A 216 -16.89 -2.94 -10.01
N SER A 217 -17.12 -3.65 -11.12
CA SER A 217 -17.46 -5.09 -11.12
C SER A 217 -16.28 -5.97 -10.72
N LYS A 218 -15.04 -5.50 -10.97
CA LYS A 218 -13.81 -6.23 -10.63
C LYS A 218 -13.41 -6.06 -9.16
N SER A 219 -13.98 -5.10 -8.44
CA SER A 219 -13.60 -4.76 -7.06
C SER A 219 -14.59 -5.21 -5.99
N GLN A 220 -15.47 -6.18 -6.30
CA GLN A 220 -16.52 -6.64 -5.36
C GLN A 220 -15.95 -7.07 -4.00
N TYR A 221 -14.85 -7.81 -3.99
CA TYR A 221 -14.20 -8.22 -2.74
C TYR A 221 -13.50 -7.05 -2.04
N ALA A 222 -12.92 -6.12 -2.79
CA ALA A 222 -12.28 -4.94 -2.23
C ALA A 222 -13.30 -4.06 -1.48
N THR A 223 -14.47 -3.81 -2.05
CA THR A 223 -15.53 -3.03 -1.40
C THR A 223 -16.00 -3.71 -0.11
N LYS A 224 -16.33 -5.02 -0.18
CA LYS A 224 -16.74 -5.79 1.01
C LYS A 224 -15.67 -5.80 2.10
N ALA A 225 -14.41 -5.94 1.74
CA ALA A 225 -13.31 -5.96 2.70
C ALA A 225 -13.10 -4.59 3.37
N VAL A 226 -13.24 -3.48 2.63
CA VAL A 226 -13.18 -2.13 3.22
C VAL A 226 -14.33 -1.88 4.18
N ASP A 227 -15.55 -2.23 3.78
CA ASP A 227 -16.74 -2.08 4.64
C ASP A 227 -16.58 -2.91 5.91
N MET A 228 -16.07 -4.13 5.79
CA MET A 228 -15.76 -4.98 6.93
C MET A 228 -14.65 -4.37 7.81
N ALA A 229 -13.54 -3.92 7.24
CA ALA A 229 -12.46 -3.31 7.99
C ALA A 229 -12.93 -2.10 8.79
N THR A 230 -13.72 -1.22 8.18
CA THR A 230 -14.26 -0.01 8.82
C THR A 230 -15.25 -0.35 9.94
N ARG A 231 -16.16 -1.29 9.68
CA ARG A 231 -17.15 -1.72 10.67
C ARG A 231 -16.52 -2.38 11.89
N GLU A 232 -15.61 -3.33 11.66
CA GLU A 232 -14.99 -4.10 12.74
C GLU A 232 -13.95 -3.26 13.51
N GLU A 233 -13.27 -2.31 12.87
CA GLU A 233 -12.43 -1.33 13.55
C GLU A 233 -13.27 -0.45 14.49
N GLY A 234 -14.44 0.01 14.04
CA GLY A 234 -15.38 0.75 14.89
C GLY A 234 -15.87 -0.07 16.09
N LYS A 235 -16.14 -1.38 15.91
CA LYS A 235 -16.47 -2.30 17.01
C LYS A 235 -15.28 -2.45 17.96
N THR A 236 -14.07 -2.64 17.45
CA THR A 236 -12.87 -2.76 18.29
C THR A 236 -12.68 -1.53 19.18
N LYS A 237 -12.88 -0.33 18.66
CA LYS A 237 -12.83 0.93 19.43
C LYS A 237 -13.88 0.95 20.54
N LYS A 238 -15.11 0.60 20.22
CA LYS A 238 -16.22 0.57 21.18
C LYS A 238 -15.97 -0.44 22.31
N GLU A 239 -15.57 -1.65 21.96
CA GLU A 239 -15.31 -2.70 22.95
C GLU A 239 -14.06 -2.39 23.80
N ALA A 240 -13.02 -1.80 23.20
CA ALA A 240 -11.86 -1.34 23.98
C ALA A 240 -12.24 -0.22 24.98
N GLN A 241 -13.12 0.69 24.58
CA GLN A 241 -13.65 1.71 25.48
C GLN A 241 -14.49 1.07 26.60
N THR A 242 -15.36 0.11 26.29
CA THR A 242 -16.14 -0.63 27.29
C THR A 242 -15.23 -1.37 28.28
N ALA A 243 -14.19 -2.04 27.79
CA ALA A 243 -13.20 -2.71 28.65
C ALA A 243 -12.49 -1.71 29.57
N SER A 244 -12.11 -0.53 29.04
CA SER A 244 -11.49 0.54 29.83
C SER A 244 -12.42 1.06 30.92
N GLU A 245 -13.66 1.40 30.57
CA GLU A 245 -14.65 1.91 31.52
C GLU A 245 -14.92 0.90 32.66
N LYS A 246 -15.12 -0.37 32.33
CA LYS A 246 -15.37 -1.42 33.33
C LYS A 246 -14.15 -1.73 34.18
N ALA A 247 -12.95 -1.64 33.63
CA ALA A 247 -11.71 -1.77 34.40
C ALA A 247 -11.51 -0.60 35.36
N ASP A 248 -11.82 0.63 34.93
CA ASP A 248 -11.74 1.82 35.79
C ASP A 248 -12.79 1.82 36.89
N GLU A 249 -14.02 1.34 36.60
CA GLU A 249 -15.05 1.09 37.61
C GLU A 249 -14.58 0.04 38.65
N ALA A 250 -14.02 -1.08 38.17
CA ALA A 250 -13.48 -2.13 39.06
C ALA A 250 -12.33 -1.60 39.93
N ALA A 251 -11.43 -0.81 39.36
CA ALA A 251 -10.35 -0.16 40.12
C ALA A 251 -10.86 0.79 41.19
N LYS A 252 -11.89 1.61 40.88
CA LYS A 252 -12.51 2.52 41.86
C LYS A 252 -13.19 1.77 43.00
N GLU A 253 -13.90 0.68 42.73
CA GLU A 253 -14.51 -0.14 43.78
C GLU A 253 -13.43 -0.82 44.64
N ALA A 254 -12.39 -1.37 44.01
CA ALA A 254 -11.28 -1.95 44.73
C ALA A 254 -10.52 -0.91 45.58
N GLN A 255 -10.35 0.31 45.11
CA GLN A 255 -9.62 1.38 45.80
C GLN A 255 -10.27 1.75 47.11
N LYS A 256 -11.60 1.65 47.24
CA LYS A 256 -12.29 1.85 48.52
C LYS A 256 -11.73 1.00 49.63
N GLU A 257 -11.25 -0.20 49.32
CA GLU A 257 -10.66 -1.12 50.30
C GLU A 257 -9.12 -1.07 50.33
N VAL A 258 -8.49 -0.81 49.16
CA VAL A 258 -7.01 -0.70 49.06
C VAL A 258 -6.47 0.49 49.85
N GLU A 259 -7.24 1.58 49.98
CA GLU A 259 -6.80 2.77 50.75
C GLU A 259 -7.09 2.67 52.25
N LYS A 260 -7.89 1.68 52.70
CA LYS A 260 -8.10 1.44 54.12
C LYS A 260 -6.86 0.77 54.73
N GLU A 261 -6.26 1.44 55.70
CA GLU A 261 -5.17 0.83 56.49
C GLU A 261 -5.66 -0.46 57.17
N ILE A 262 -4.85 -1.51 57.09
CA ILE A 262 -5.07 -2.76 57.82
C ILE A 262 -4.66 -2.46 59.27
N LYS A 263 -5.63 -2.01 60.08
CA LYS A 263 -5.40 -1.75 61.50
C LYS A 263 -5.64 -2.99 62.29
N ASP A 264 -4.72 -3.26 63.21
CA ASP A 264 -4.86 -4.36 64.16
C ASP A 264 -5.71 -3.87 65.37
N GLU A 265 -6.99 -3.64 65.13
CA GLU A 265 -7.94 -3.27 66.15
C GLU A 265 -8.58 -4.53 66.72
N ASP A 266 -8.71 -4.57 68.08
CA ASP A 266 -9.43 -5.66 68.74
C ASP A 266 -10.92 -5.42 68.59
N LYS A 267 -11.51 -6.06 67.57
CA LYS A 267 -12.94 -5.98 67.26
C LYS A 267 -13.67 -7.24 67.72
N ASP A 268 -14.94 -7.08 68.05
CA ASP A 268 -15.81 -8.20 68.34
C ASP A 268 -16.03 -9.10 67.11
N ILE A 269 -16.21 -10.40 67.34
CA ILE A 269 -16.42 -11.41 66.28
C ILE A 269 -17.61 -11.04 65.37
N SER A 270 -18.68 -10.45 65.92
CA SER A 270 -19.86 -9.99 65.20
C SER A 270 -19.53 -8.82 64.24
N VAL A 271 -18.69 -7.89 64.68
CA VAL A 271 -18.23 -6.76 63.86
C VAL A 271 -17.34 -7.29 62.70
N LEU A 272 -16.43 -8.18 62.98
CA LEU A 272 -15.57 -8.82 61.95
C LEU A 272 -16.42 -9.59 60.92
N GLN A 273 -17.50 -10.26 61.37
CA GLN A 273 -18.42 -10.96 60.44
C GLN A 273 -19.17 -10.00 59.52
N ASN A 274 -19.65 -8.86 60.06
CA ASN A 274 -20.30 -7.86 59.24
C ASN A 274 -19.34 -7.24 58.18
N GLU A 275 -18.10 -6.94 58.61
CA GLU A 275 -17.08 -6.43 57.69
C GLU A 275 -16.70 -7.46 56.61
N ILE A 276 -16.70 -8.76 56.90
CA ILE A 276 -16.53 -9.83 55.92
C ILE A 276 -17.67 -9.77 54.89
N THR A 277 -18.92 -9.67 55.34
CA THR A 277 -20.09 -9.62 54.47
C THR A 277 -20.05 -8.39 53.56
N GLU A 278 -19.62 -7.23 54.08
CA GLU A 278 -19.44 -6.01 53.25
C GLU A 278 -18.33 -6.21 52.19
N LEU A 279 -17.18 -6.80 52.58
CA LEU A 279 -16.08 -7.10 51.65
C LEU A 279 -16.48 -8.12 50.59
N GLU A 280 -17.27 -9.14 50.93
CA GLU A 280 -17.82 -10.10 49.97
C GLU A 280 -18.72 -9.41 48.95
N GLY A 281 -19.52 -8.45 49.36
CA GLY A 281 -20.33 -7.62 48.47
C GLY A 281 -19.50 -6.78 47.49
N ILE A 282 -18.40 -6.19 47.99
CA ILE A 282 -17.45 -5.43 47.14
C ILE A 282 -16.73 -6.39 46.17
N LEU A 283 -16.24 -7.53 46.63
CA LEU A 283 -15.60 -8.54 45.82
C LEU A 283 -16.50 -9.02 44.67
N GLU A 284 -17.78 -9.30 44.98
CA GLU A 284 -18.76 -9.71 43.95
C GLU A 284 -18.98 -8.63 42.92
N THR A 285 -19.04 -7.35 43.31
CA THR A 285 -19.15 -6.21 42.42
C THR A 285 -17.92 -6.10 41.51
N VAL A 286 -16.73 -6.17 42.08
CA VAL A 286 -15.46 -6.10 41.33
C VAL A 286 -15.34 -7.29 40.37
N LYS A 287 -15.67 -8.51 40.77
CA LYS A 287 -15.71 -9.71 39.92
C LYS A 287 -16.63 -9.50 38.71
N LYS A 288 -17.81 -8.96 38.93
CA LYS A 288 -18.79 -8.68 37.87
C LYS A 288 -18.27 -7.64 36.86
N LEU A 289 -17.60 -6.58 37.33
CA LEU A 289 -16.99 -5.56 36.49
C LEU A 289 -15.80 -6.12 35.70
N THR A 290 -14.96 -6.93 36.34
CA THR A 290 -13.83 -7.61 35.70
C THR A 290 -14.30 -8.57 34.61
N SER A 291 -15.36 -9.34 34.86
CA SER A 291 -15.96 -10.21 33.85
C SER A 291 -16.45 -9.43 32.63
N LYS A 292 -17.10 -8.28 32.84
CA LYS A 292 -17.54 -7.41 31.73
C LYS A 292 -16.35 -6.83 30.95
N ALA A 293 -15.28 -6.41 31.63
CA ALA A 293 -14.07 -5.93 30.98
C ALA A 293 -13.41 -7.03 30.13
N SER A 294 -13.35 -8.26 30.66
CA SER A 294 -12.80 -9.43 29.94
C SER A 294 -13.65 -9.83 28.74
N SER A 295 -14.98 -9.79 28.85
CA SER A 295 -15.88 -10.07 27.71
C SER A 295 -15.70 -9.02 26.61
N ALA A 296 -15.63 -7.74 26.96
CA ALA A 296 -15.36 -6.67 26.01
C ALA A 296 -13.98 -6.83 25.35
N LEU A 297 -12.95 -7.26 26.07
CA LEU A 297 -11.65 -7.60 25.51
C LEU A 297 -11.74 -8.70 24.44
N GLU A 298 -12.46 -9.78 24.72
CA GLU A 298 -12.60 -10.89 23.76
C GLU A 298 -13.32 -10.43 22.48
N GLU A 299 -14.36 -9.63 22.59
CA GLU A 299 -15.04 -9.05 21.43
C GLU A 299 -14.13 -8.06 20.67
N ALA A 300 -13.31 -7.26 21.37
CA ALA A 300 -12.33 -6.40 20.74
C ALA A 300 -11.27 -7.21 19.97
N LYS A 301 -10.80 -8.34 20.53
CA LYS A 301 -9.86 -9.24 19.85
C LYS A 301 -10.46 -9.85 18.59
N LYS A 302 -11.70 -10.33 18.66
CA LYS A 302 -12.42 -10.86 17.47
C LYS A 302 -12.56 -9.81 16.38
N ALA A 303 -13.04 -8.62 16.73
CA ALA A 303 -13.21 -7.52 15.78
C ALA A 303 -11.88 -7.06 15.17
N LYS A 304 -10.79 -7.00 15.95
CA LYS A 304 -9.44 -6.76 15.45
C LYS A 304 -9.02 -7.79 14.40
N LEU A 305 -9.19 -9.09 14.68
CA LEU A 305 -8.82 -10.16 13.73
C LEU A 305 -9.61 -10.04 12.41
N LYS A 306 -10.91 -9.73 12.48
CA LYS A 306 -11.74 -9.48 11.30
C LYS A 306 -11.22 -8.28 10.49
N THR A 307 -10.80 -7.20 11.16
CA THR A 307 -10.18 -6.04 10.48
C THR A 307 -8.89 -6.43 9.78
N GLN A 308 -8.05 -7.23 10.43
CA GLN A 308 -6.79 -7.72 9.85
C GLN A 308 -7.03 -8.65 8.65
N ILE A 309 -8.00 -9.56 8.74
CA ILE A 309 -8.40 -10.42 7.61
C ILE A 309 -8.82 -9.56 6.41
N ALA A 310 -9.66 -8.55 6.64
CA ALA A 310 -10.08 -7.65 5.58
C ALA A 310 -8.92 -6.88 4.95
N ALA A 311 -7.95 -6.43 5.74
CA ALA A 311 -6.76 -5.74 5.25
C ALA A 311 -5.88 -6.66 4.37
N GLU A 312 -5.69 -7.91 4.76
CA GLU A 312 -4.92 -8.88 3.95
C GLU A 312 -5.65 -9.23 2.64
N VAL A 313 -6.98 -9.36 2.64
CA VAL A 313 -7.76 -9.53 1.41
C VAL A 313 -7.57 -8.35 0.46
N LEU A 314 -7.54 -7.12 0.97
CA LEU A 314 -7.29 -5.93 0.16
C LEU A 314 -5.87 -5.89 -0.42
N LYS A 315 -4.86 -6.40 0.31
CA LYS A 315 -3.50 -6.57 -0.24
C LYS A 315 -3.49 -7.55 -1.40
N ALA A 316 -4.21 -8.67 -1.28
CA ALA A 316 -4.35 -9.65 -2.37
C ALA A 316 -5.04 -9.05 -3.60
N GLU A 317 -6.12 -8.28 -3.40
CA GLU A 317 -6.82 -7.58 -4.49
C GLU A 317 -5.94 -6.52 -5.16
N LYS A 318 -5.19 -5.77 -4.40
CA LYS A 318 -4.19 -4.84 -4.94
C LYS A 318 -3.17 -5.56 -5.80
N ALA A 319 -2.63 -6.68 -5.32
CA ALA A 319 -1.66 -7.48 -6.06
C ALA A 319 -2.26 -8.04 -7.36
N ARG A 320 -3.55 -8.45 -7.37
CA ARG A 320 -4.28 -8.86 -8.57
C ARG A 320 -4.33 -7.74 -9.60
N ILE A 321 -4.75 -6.54 -9.20
CA ILE A 321 -4.89 -5.38 -10.07
C ILE A 321 -3.53 -4.99 -10.67
N GLU A 322 -2.49 -4.90 -9.86
CA GLU A 322 -1.14 -4.60 -10.31
C GLU A 322 -0.59 -5.65 -11.30
N ALA A 323 -0.99 -6.92 -11.14
CA ALA A 323 -0.62 -7.99 -12.06
C ALA A 323 -1.39 -7.90 -13.39
N GLU A 324 -2.68 -7.58 -13.36
CA GLU A 324 -3.51 -7.34 -14.56
C GLU A 324 -3.02 -6.10 -15.34
N GLU A 325 -2.61 -5.02 -14.66
CA GLU A 325 -1.96 -3.87 -15.30
C GLU A 325 -0.65 -4.27 -16.00
N ALA A 326 0.17 -5.06 -15.32
CA ALA A 326 1.42 -5.55 -15.89
C ALA A 326 1.20 -6.47 -17.10
N GLU A 327 0.17 -7.33 -17.09
CA GLU A 327 -0.26 -8.12 -18.24
C GLU A 327 -0.63 -7.23 -19.43
N LYS A 328 -1.47 -6.22 -19.20
CA LYS A 328 -1.91 -5.26 -20.23
C LYS A 328 -0.73 -4.53 -20.85
N GLU A 329 0.16 -3.98 -20.04
CA GLU A 329 1.36 -3.28 -20.55
C GLU A 329 2.30 -4.21 -21.31
N ALA A 330 2.43 -5.48 -20.90
CA ALA A 330 3.18 -6.49 -21.63
C ALA A 330 2.56 -6.76 -23.01
N GLY A 331 1.23 -6.85 -23.10
CA GLY A 331 0.48 -6.97 -24.34
C GLY A 331 0.66 -5.78 -25.27
N GLU A 332 0.63 -4.56 -24.74
CA GLU A 332 0.93 -3.34 -25.51
C GLU A 332 2.36 -3.32 -26.04
N ALA A 333 3.34 -3.72 -25.22
CA ALA A 333 4.74 -3.82 -25.64
C ALA A 333 4.94 -4.86 -26.74
N LYS A 334 4.31 -6.03 -26.64
CA LYS A 334 4.27 -7.05 -27.70
C LYS A 334 3.70 -6.48 -29.00
N THR A 335 2.55 -5.83 -28.94
CA THR A 335 1.89 -5.22 -30.13
C THR A 335 2.81 -4.19 -30.81
N LYS A 336 3.47 -3.32 -30.02
CA LYS A 336 4.46 -2.36 -30.53
C LYS A 336 5.61 -3.08 -31.24
N THR A 337 6.09 -4.18 -30.66
CA THR A 337 7.19 -4.96 -31.23
C THR A 337 6.79 -5.62 -32.54
N GLU A 338 5.59 -6.21 -32.63
CA GLU A 338 5.03 -6.81 -33.86
C GLU A 338 4.83 -5.76 -34.97
N THR A 339 4.30 -4.60 -34.61
CA THR A 339 4.17 -3.46 -35.55
C THR A 339 5.53 -3.05 -36.10
N THR A 340 6.53 -2.91 -35.23
CA THR A 340 7.90 -2.59 -35.63
C THR A 340 8.48 -3.65 -36.57
N GLN A 341 8.24 -4.94 -36.33
CA GLN A 341 8.65 -6.02 -37.24
C GLN A 341 7.99 -5.88 -38.62
N ALA A 342 6.67 -5.63 -38.63
CA ALA A 342 5.95 -5.47 -39.89
C ALA A 342 6.46 -4.25 -40.72
N GLU A 343 6.84 -3.17 -40.05
CA GLU A 343 7.46 -2.01 -40.70
C GLU A 343 8.86 -2.34 -41.24
N VAL A 344 9.68 -3.05 -40.49
CA VAL A 344 11.02 -3.48 -40.89
C VAL A 344 10.95 -4.38 -42.11
N LEU A 345 10.00 -5.31 -42.16
CA LEU A 345 9.87 -6.24 -43.30
C LEU A 345 9.43 -5.53 -44.61
N LYS A 346 8.88 -4.31 -44.54
CA LYS A 346 8.60 -3.50 -45.73
C LYS A 346 9.88 -2.87 -46.35
N ILE A 347 10.90 -2.66 -45.52
CA ILE A 347 12.12 -1.96 -45.92
C ILE A 347 13.37 -2.86 -45.98
N SER A 348 13.27 -4.10 -45.49
CA SER A 348 14.38 -5.06 -45.44
C SER A 348 13.91 -6.51 -45.66
N ASN A 349 14.87 -7.41 -45.91
CA ASN A 349 14.58 -8.85 -45.94
C ASN A 349 14.62 -9.49 -44.53
N GLU A 350 14.14 -10.73 -44.41
CA GLU A 350 14.08 -11.47 -43.14
C GLU A 350 15.45 -11.62 -42.44
N SER A 351 16.52 -11.75 -43.20
CA SER A 351 17.86 -11.92 -42.63
C SER A 351 18.31 -10.66 -41.90
N LYS A 352 18.08 -9.47 -42.44
CA LYS A 352 18.35 -8.20 -41.75
C LYS A 352 17.42 -7.94 -40.59
N ALA A 353 16.19 -8.43 -40.67
CA ALA A 353 15.17 -8.31 -39.60
C ALA A 353 15.35 -9.30 -38.44
N ALA A 354 16.36 -10.19 -38.48
CA ALA A 354 16.53 -11.28 -37.49
C ALA A 354 16.58 -10.79 -36.03
N GLN A 355 17.21 -9.65 -35.77
CA GLN A 355 17.27 -9.07 -34.43
C GLN A 355 15.90 -8.56 -33.95
N VAL A 356 15.13 -7.92 -34.81
CA VAL A 356 13.76 -7.46 -34.50
C VAL A 356 12.85 -8.67 -34.31
N LYS A 357 12.98 -9.73 -35.11
CA LYS A 357 12.26 -10.99 -34.95
C LYS A 357 12.53 -11.64 -33.58
N LYS A 358 13.80 -11.72 -33.16
CA LYS A 358 14.16 -12.21 -31.81
C LYS A 358 13.54 -11.37 -30.70
N ALA A 359 13.44 -10.06 -30.86
CA ALA A 359 12.77 -9.18 -29.92
C ALA A 359 11.27 -9.46 -29.85
N VAL A 360 10.60 -9.71 -30.98
CA VAL A 360 9.19 -10.11 -31.02
C VAL A 360 8.95 -11.42 -30.28
N GLU A 361 9.80 -12.41 -30.48
CA GLU A 361 9.70 -13.69 -29.78
C GLU A 361 9.81 -13.51 -28.26
N LYS A 362 10.80 -12.72 -27.81
CA LYS A 362 10.95 -12.37 -26.39
C LYS A 362 9.74 -11.61 -25.82
N ALA A 363 9.17 -10.67 -26.57
CA ALA A 363 7.97 -9.94 -26.14
C ALA A 363 6.75 -10.85 -26.01
N LYS A 364 6.58 -11.81 -26.92
CA LYS A 364 5.50 -12.83 -26.86
C LYS A 364 5.65 -13.75 -25.66
N GLU A 365 6.85 -14.23 -25.41
CA GLU A 365 7.15 -15.07 -24.25
C GLU A 365 6.87 -14.31 -22.95
N ALA A 366 7.33 -13.08 -22.82
CA ALA A 366 7.14 -12.24 -21.66
C ALA A 366 5.65 -11.91 -21.42
N GLU A 367 4.89 -11.60 -22.46
CA GLU A 367 3.43 -11.39 -22.37
C GLU A 367 2.72 -12.67 -21.91
N THR A 368 3.05 -13.82 -22.45
CA THR A 368 2.47 -15.10 -22.03
C THR A 368 2.74 -15.40 -20.56
N GLN A 369 3.95 -15.12 -20.08
CA GLN A 369 4.31 -15.27 -18.67
C GLN A 369 3.59 -14.24 -17.79
N ALA A 370 3.49 -12.98 -18.22
CA ALA A 370 2.74 -11.95 -17.49
C ALA A 370 1.25 -12.36 -17.33
N THR A 371 0.62 -12.86 -18.39
CA THR A 371 -0.77 -13.39 -18.36
C THR A 371 -0.91 -14.55 -17.37
N SER A 372 0.02 -15.48 -17.37
CA SER A 372 0.03 -16.61 -16.42
C SER A 372 0.12 -16.12 -14.97
N GLN A 373 1.01 -15.17 -14.69
CA GLN A 373 1.18 -14.61 -13.35
C GLN A 373 -0.03 -13.76 -12.91
N ALA A 374 -0.64 -12.99 -13.80
CA ALA A 374 -1.87 -12.25 -13.53
C ALA A 374 -3.03 -13.23 -13.21
N GLY A 375 -3.14 -14.33 -13.95
CA GLY A 375 -4.09 -15.41 -13.65
C GLY A 375 -3.87 -16.02 -12.26
N ASN A 376 -2.62 -16.27 -11.87
CA ASN A 376 -2.29 -16.77 -10.54
C ASN A 376 -2.64 -15.76 -9.44
N ALA A 377 -2.29 -14.50 -9.60
CA ALA A 377 -2.65 -13.43 -8.65
C ALA A 377 -4.17 -13.34 -8.47
N LYS A 378 -4.93 -13.43 -9.56
CA LYS A 378 -6.39 -13.41 -9.55
C LYS A 378 -7.00 -14.58 -8.79
N ILE A 379 -6.52 -15.82 -9.00
CA ILE A 379 -6.99 -16.99 -8.27
C ILE A 379 -6.76 -16.80 -6.78
N LYS A 380 -5.56 -16.37 -6.38
CA LYS A 380 -5.21 -16.20 -4.97
C LYS A 380 -5.96 -15.06 -4.29
N ALA A 381 -6.21 -13.95 -5.00
CA ALA A 381 -7.05 -12.87 -4.52
C ALA A 381 -8.51 -13.31 -4.34
N ASN A 382 -9.05 -14.10 -5.27
CA ASN A 382 -10.38 -14.68 -5.15
C ASN A 382 -10.49 -15.66 -3.98
N ASP A 383 -9.50 -16.52 -3.77
CA ASP A 383 -9.43 -17.44 -2.64
C ASP A 383 -9.41 -16.68 -1.30
N ALA A 384 -8.61 -15.62 -1.22
CA ALA A 384 -8.57 -14.73 -0.07
C ALA A 384 -9.91 -13.99 0.12
N GLY A 385 -10.47 -13.45 -0.97
CA GLY A 385 -11.75 -12.73 -0.96
C GLY A 385 -12.94 -13.60 -0.54
N GLY A 386 -12.91 -14.90 -0.86
CA GLY A 386 -13.89 -15.86 -0.39
C GLY A 386 -13.99 -15.94 1.14
N LYS A 387 -12.87 -15.72 1.84
CA LYS A 387 -12.83 -15.74 3.30
C LYS A 387 -13.56 -14.56 3.96
N VAL A 388 -13.71 -13.44 3.28
CA VAL A 388 -14.51 -12.28 3.76
C VAL A 388 -16.02 -12.54 3.63
N THR A 389 -16.42 -13.42 2.71
CA THR A 389 -17.83 -13.77 2.49
C THR A 389 -18.29 -14.96 3.34
N GLU A 390 -17.37 -15.69 3.97
CA GLU A 390 -17.69 -16.71 4.97
C GLU A 390 -18.27 -16.04 6.23
N ASP A 391 -19.12 -16.77 6.93
CA ASP A 391 -19.61 -16.33 8.24
C ASP A 391 -18.43 -16.33 9.23
N LEU A 392 -17.96 -15.12 9.56
CA LEU A 392 -16.83 -14.91 10.47
C LEU A 392 -17.25 -14.84 11.94
N GLU A 393 -18.47 -15.25 12.30
CA GLU A 393 -18.90 -15.43 13.69
C GLU A 393 -18.32 -16.73 14.27
N LYS A 394 -16.98 -16.80 14.28
CA LYS A 394 -16.23 -17.93 14.80
C LYS A 394 -15.50 -17.53 16.08
N GLU A 395 -15.03 -18.54 16.82
CA GLU A 395 -14.16 -18.30 17.96
C GLU A 395 -12.83 -17.64 17.55
N THR A 396 -12.18 -16.96 18.48
CA THR A 396 -10.94 -16.21 18.24
C THR A 396 -9.84 -17.06 17.61
N SER A 397 -9.66 -18.32 18.06
CA SER A 397 -8.67 -19.25 17.51
C SER A 397 -8.90 -19.56 16.04
N ASN A 398 -10.16 -19.79 15.65
CA ASN A 398 -10.52 -20.03 14.25
C ASN A 398 -10.30 -18.79 13.35
N LEU A 399 -10.47 -17.59 13.90
CA LEU A 399 -10.19 -16.35 13.17
C LEU A 399 -8.69 -16.13 12.96
N GLU A 400 -7.85 -16.55 13.91
CA GLU A 400 -6.38 -16.53 13.76
C GLU A 400 -5.92 -17.47 12.65
N ASP A 401 -6.49 -18.67 12.53
CA ASP A 401 -6.19 -19.61 11.45
C ASP A 401 -6.62 -19.06 10.09
N ILE A 402 -7.80 -18.43 10.02
CA ILE A 402 -8.28 -17.75 8.81
C ILE A 402 -7.33 -16.61 8.45
N LEU A 403 -6.92 -15.77 9.41
CA LEU A 403 -5.98 -14.68 9.19
C LEU A 403 -4.64 -15.19 8.63
N ASN A 404 -4.10 -16.26 9.19
CA ASN A 404 -2.85 -16.86 8.72
C ASN A 404 -2.99 -17.38 7.29
N THR A 405 -4.10 -18.06 6.97
CA THR A 405 -4.39 -18.54 5.62
C THR A 405 -4.51 -17.39 4.62
N VAL A 406 -5.27 -16.34 4.95
CA VAL A 406 -5.45 -15.17 4.08
C VAL A 406 -4.14 -14.42 3.89
N ARG A 407 -3.33 -14.28 4.94
CA ARG A 407 -2.00 -13.66 4.87
C ARG A 407 -1.07 -14.43 3.93
N GLU A 408 -1.06 -15.75 3.98
CA GLU A 408 -0.29 -16.58 3.05
C GLU A 408 -0.75 -16.37 1.60
N LEU A 409 -2.06 -16.37 1.36
CA LEU A 409 -2.64 -16.12 0.03
C LEU A 409 -2.29 -14.73 -0.49
N ALA A 410 -2.29 -13.71 0.36
CA ALA A 410 -1.96 -12.34 -0.02
C ALA A 410 -0.45 -12.16 -0.27
N SER A 411 0.39 -12.41 0.75
CA SER A 411 1.81 -12.03 0.73
C SER A 411 2.67 -13.00 -0.07
N ASN A 412 2.52 -14.31 0.14
CA ASN A 412 3.40 -15.29 -0.48
C ASN A 412 2.94 -15.73 -1.87
N ASN A 413 1.67 -15.52 -2.19
CA ASN A 413 1.13 -16.01 -3.46
C ASN A 413 0.71 -14.88 -4.40
N ALA A 414 -0.21 -13.99 -3.98
CA ALA A 414 -0.71 -12.93 -4.86
C ALA A 414 0.34 -11.84 -5.12
N GLU A 415 1.02 -11.36 -4.08
CA GLU A 415 2.09 -10.35 -4.23
C GLU A 415 3.28 -10.86 -5.03
N ASP A 416 3.69 -12.10 -4.83
CA ASP A 416 4.79 -12.68 -5.58
C ASP A 416 4.42 -12.89 -7.05
N ALA A 417 3.19 -13.31 -7.34
CA ALA A 417 2.67 -13.37 -8.70
C ALA A 417 2.63 -11.98 -9.35
N SER A 418 2.21 -10.93 -8.62
CA SER A 418 2.25 -9.54 -9.09
C SER A 418 3.66 -9.07 -9.40
N LYS A 419 4.62 -9.31 -8.52
CA LYS A 419 6.04 -8.97 -8.75
C LYS A 419 6.60 -9.69 -10.00
N ASN A 420 6.24 -10.96 -10.19
CA ASN A 420 6.64 -11.72 -11.36
C ASN A 420 5.99 -11.18 -12.64
N ALA A 421 4.68 -10.84 -12.62
CA ALA A 421 4.01 -10.20 -13.75
C ALA A 421 4.68 -8.88 -14.14
N LYS A 422 5.01 -8.02 -13.17
CA LYS A 422 5.75 -6.77 -13.39
C LYS A 422 7.14 -7.00 -13.98
N LYS A 423 7.85 -8.05 -13.55
CA LYS A 423 9.14 -8.43 -14.13
C LYS A 423 8.98 -8.83 -15.60
N GLU A 424 7.97 -9.61 -15.93
CA GLU A 424 7.70 -10.02 -17.31
C GLU A 424 7.24 -8.83 -18.18
N MET A 425 6.43 -7.92 -17.65
CA MET A 425 6.07 -6.65 -18.30
C MET A 425 7.34 -5.87 -18.70
N VAL A 426 8.30 -5.71 -17.77
CA VAL A 426 9.56 -5.01 -18.06
C VAL A 426 10.35 -5.72 -19.16
N LYS A 427 10.37 -7.07 -19.19
CA LYS A 427 11.00 -7.83 -20.28
C LYS A 427 10.35 -7.52 -21.63
N ALA A 428 9.03 -7.48 -21.70
CA ALA A 428 8.31 -7.13 -22.92
C ALA A 428 8.62 -5.69 -23.37
N GLN A 429 8.67 -4.75 -22.45
CA GLN A 429 9.03 -3.35 -22.74
C GLN A 429 10.47 -3.23 -23.22
N ILE A 430 11.41 -3.94 -22.61
CA ILE A 430 12.81 -4.02 -23.08
C ILE A 430 12.87 -4.56 -24.50
N ALA A 431 12.14 -5.62 -24.80
CA ALA A 431 12.08 -6.19 -26.14
C ALA A 431 11.53 -5.19 -27.16
N ALA A 432 10.54 -4.38 -26.80
CA ALA A 432 10.01 -3.32 -27.66
C ALA A 432 11.06 -2.23 -27.97
N GLU A 433 11.84 -1.81 -26.98
CA GLU A 433 12.89 -0.82 -27.21
C GLU A 433 14.06 -1.40 -28.04
N VAL A 434 14.41 -2.67 -27.85
CA VAL A 434 15.40 -3.36 -28.70
C VAL A 434 14.91 -3.47 -30.14
N ALA A 435 13.63 -3.76 -30.36
CA ALA A 435 13.04 -3.78 -31.70
C ALA A 435 13.07 -2.39 -32.36
N LYS A 436 12.75 -1.34 -31.62
CA LYS A 436 12.83 0.06 -32.06
C LYS A 436 14.25 0.44 -32.48
N ALA A 437 15.25 0.08 -31.67
CA ALA A 437 16.67 0.28 -32.01
C ALA A 437 17.07 -0.52 -33.27
N GLY A 438 16.62 -1.77 -33.36
CA GLY A 438 16.89 -2.62 -34.53
C GLY A 438 16.28 -2.06 -35.83
N LYS A 439 15.06 -1.47 -35.75
CA LYS A 439 14.46 -0.75 -36.89
C LYS A 439 15.30 0.46 -37.28
N ALA A 440 15.71 1.27 -36.31
CA ALA A 440 16.55 2.45 -36.56
C ALA A 440 17.87 2.09 -37.25
N LYS A 441 18.54 1.03 -36.82
CA LYS A 441 19.73 0.49 -37.49
C LYS A 441 19.47 0.16 -38.95
N ILE A 442 18.39 -0.58 -39.24
CA ILE A 442 18.05 -1.00 -40.60
C ILE A 442 17.73 0.20 -41.50
N GLU A 443 17.00 1.19 -40.97
CA GLU A 443 16.71 2.43 -41.68
C GLU A 443 17.99 3.21 -42.02
N ALA A 444 18.91 3.32 -41.06
CA ALA A 444 20.17 4.00 -41.26
C ALA A 444 21.09 3.23 -42.26
N GLU A 445 21.15 1.89 -42.20
CA GLU A 445 21.84 1.07 -43.17
C GLU A 445 21.27 1.21 -44.59
N ASN A 446 19.94 1.28 -44.73
CA ASN A 446 19.30 1.52 -46.02
C ASN A 446 19.57 2.93 -46.52
N ALA A 447 19.56 3.95 -45.66
CA ALA A 447 19.96 5.30 -46.03
C ALA A 447 21.40 5.33 -46.53
N ASN A 448 22.33 4.64 -45.86
CA ASN A 448 23.72 4.52 -46.30
C ASN A 448 23.87 3.85 -47.68
N PHE A 449 23.16 2.73 -47.89
CA PHE A 449 23.15 2.04 -49.17
C PHE A 449 22.66 2.96 -50.32
N LEU A 450 21.59 3.72 -50.10
CA LEU A 450 21.03 4.65 -51.12
C LEU A 450 21.98 5.83 -51.36
N ALA A 451 22.59 6.37 -50.33
CA ALA A 451 23.58 7.45 -50.46
C ALA A 451 24.84 7.00 -51.23
N GLU A 452 25.36 5.81 -50.96
CA GLU A 452 26.48 5.22 -51.73
C GLU A 452 26.09 5.02 -53.21
N LYS A 453 24.86 4.58 -53.49
CA LYS A 453 24.36 4.46 -54.86
C LYS A 453 24.29 5.82 -55.56
N ALA A 454 23.85 6.88 -54.85
CA ALA A 454 23.85 8.24 -55.35
C ALA A 454 25.25 8.73 -55.70
N LYS A 455 26.23 8.48 -54.84
CA LYS A 455 27.65 8.79 -55.07
C LYS A 455 28.19 8.09 -56.31
N GLN A 456 28.01 6.76 -56.41
CA GLN A 456 28.46 5.98 -57.59
C GLN A 456 27.83 6.50 -58.91
N THR A 457 26.58 6.96 -58.86
CA THR A 457 25.91 7.54 -60.01
C THR A 457 26.50 8.90 -60.38
N ALA A 458 26.75 9.77 -59.38
CA ALA A 458 27.38 11.08 -59.60
C ALA A 458 28.79 10.97 -60.16
N GLU A 459 29.59 10.04 -59.67
CA GLU A 459 30.96 9.75 -60.17
C GLU A 459 30.96 9.31 -61.64
N LYS A 460 29.91 8.62 -62.10
CA LYS A 460 29.76 8.25 -63.54
C LYS A 460 29.37 9.42 -64.42
N ILE A 461 28.65 10.41 -63.86
CA ILE A 461 28.15 11.58 -64.61
C ILE A 461 29.25 12.65 -64.72
N ALA A 462 29.94 12.94 -63.59
CA ALA A 462 30.95 14.00 -63.55
C ALA A 462 32.05 13.66 -62.55
N LYS A 463 33.27 13.34 -63.05
CA LYS A 463 34.41 12.94 -62.23
C LYS A 463 34.94 14.04 -61.28
N THR A 464 34.60 15.31 -61.50
CA THR A 464 35.21 16.45 -60.77
C THR A 464 34.26 17.64 -60.58
N SER A 465 32.99 17.40 -60.36
CA SER A 465 32.09 18.52 -60.04
C SER A 465 32.01 18.80 -58.52
N LYS A 466 31.78 20.07 -58.11
CA LYS A 466 31.51 20.44 -56.69
C LYS A 466 30.34 19.67 -56.10
N SER A 467 29.37 19.26 -56.90
CA SER A 467 28.24 18.44 -56.48
C SER A 467 28.68 17.04 -56.07
N THR A 468 29.69 16.45 -56.79
CA THR A 468 30.26 15.13 -56.46
C THR A 468 30.98 15.18 -55.11
N GLU A 469 31.76 16.23 -54.82
CA GLU A 469 32.42 16.41 -53.51
C GLU A 469 31.41 16.50 -52.36
N LYS A 470 30.32 17.27 -52.56
CA LYS A 470 29.23 17.37 -51.55
C LYS A 470 28.50 16.05 -51.33
N ILE A 471 28.31 15.24 -52.36
CA ILE A 471 27.73 13.91 -52.25
C ILE A 471 28.65 13.01 -51.44
N ILE A 472 29.97 13.03 -51.69
CA ILE A 472 30.97 12.25 -50.92
C ILE A 472 30.92 12.64 -49.46
N GLU A 473 30.82 13.94 -49.14
CA GLU A 473 30.67 14.40 -47.74
C GLU A 473 29.37 13.94 -47.11
N ALA A 474 28.23 14.03 -47.80
CA ALA A 474 26.95 13.54 -47.31
C ALA A 474 26.97 12.04 -47.06
N VAL A 475 27.57 11.24 -47.96
CA VAL A 475 27.73 9.79 -47.78
C VAL A 475 28.59 9.47 -46.52
N ARG A 476 29.68 10.23 -46.29
CA ARG A 476 30.50 10.07 -45.08
C ARG A 476 29.64 10.28 -43.81
N LYS A 477 28.82 11.31 -43.78
CA LYS A 477 27.89 11.57 -42.68
C LYS A 477 26.88 10.44 -42.50
N VAL A 478 26.25 9.97 -43.58
CA VAL A 478 25.33 8.83 -43.52
C VAL A 478 25.99 7.60 -42.93
N THR A 479 27.20 7.28 -43.37
CA THR A 479 27.97 6.13 -42.86
C THR A 479 28.28 6.26 -41.38
N GLU A 480 28.67 7.44 -40.92
CA GLU A 480 28.93 7.72 -39.52
C GLU A 480 27.65 7.51 -38.66
N PHE A 481 26.51 8.05 -39.09
CA PHE A 481 25.26 7.89 -38.39
C PHE A 481 24.72 6.45 -38.45
N ALA A 482 24.90 5.74 -39.56
CA ALA A 482 24.54 4.32 -39.67
C ALA A 482 25.36 3.44 -38.71
N ASN A 483 26.65 3.70 -38.58
CA ASN A 483 27.52 3.02 -37.62
C ASN A 483 27.08 3.33 -36.19
N LYS A 484 26.80 4.59 -35.85
CA LYS A 484 26.27 4.99 -34.53
C LYS A 484 24.96 4.28 -34.20
N ALA A 485 24.01 4.24 -35.11
CA ALA A 485 22.73 3.52 -34.92
C ALA A 485 22.98 2.02 -34.71
N GLY A 486 23.93 1.43 -35.38
CA GLY A 486 24.37 0.04 -35.26
C GLY A 486 24.97 -0.26 -33.87
N ASP A 487 25.87 0.61 -33.42
CA ASP A 487 26.57 0.47 -32.12
C ASP A 487 25.57 0.59 -30.95
N GLU A 488 24.69 1.61 -30.96
CA GLU A 488 23.67 1.80 -29.93
C GLU A 488 22.68 0.63 -29.89
N THR A 489 22.30 0.09 -31.05
CA THR A 489 21.45 -1.09 -31.15
C THR A 489 22.14 -2.33 -30.55
N THR A 490 23.44 -2.49 -30.83
CA THR A 490 24.23 -3.60 -30.30
C THR A 490 24.37 -3.52 -28.78
N GLN A 491 24.59 -2.32 -28.24
CA GLN A 491 24.67 -2.08 -26.81
C GLN A 491 23.30 -2.31 -26.12
N ALA A 492 22.21 -1.81 -26.70
CA ALA A 492 20.85 -2.05 -26.19
C ALA A 492 20.53 -3.55 -26.15
N THR A 493 20.91 -4.30 -27.19
CA THR A 493 20.69 -5.75 -27.26
C THR A 493 21.50 -6.51 -26.22
N LYS A 494 22.79 -6.16 -26.08
CA LYS A 494 23.68 -6.78 -25.09
C LYS A 494 23.19 -6.53 -23.65
N GLU A 495 22.73 -5.33 -23.35
CA GLU A 495 22.18 -5.01 -22.06
C GLU A 495 20.84 -5.76 -21.81
N ALA A 496 19.99 -5.90 -22.83
CA ALA A 496 18.75 -6.67 -22.79
C ALA A 496 18.95 -8.20 -22.65
N GLU A 497 20.15 -8.72 -22.94
CA GLU A 497 20.52 -10.11 -22.69
C GLU A 497 21.01 -10.35 -21.25
N GLY A 498 21.26 -9.28 -20.48
CA GLY A 498 21.60 -9.35 -19.06
C GLY A 498 20.45 -9.89 -18.21
N GLU A 499 20.82 -10.43 -17.03
CA GLU A 499 19.84 -10.92 -16.07
C GLU A 499 18.99 -9.77 -15.52
N ILE A 500 17.67 -9.91 -15.60
CA ILE A 500 16.74 -8.92 -15.06
C ILE A 500 16.60 -9.16 -13.55
N SER A 501 17.05 -8.17 -12.77
CA SER A 501 16.99 -8.17 -11.32
C SER A 501 15.57 -8.39 -10.81
N SER A 502 15.41 -9.05 -9.65
CA SER A 502 14.14 -9.10 -8.92
C SER A 502 13.79 -7.76 -8.25
N VAL A 503 14.75 -6.84 -8.15
CA VAL A 503 14.54 -5.52 -7.54
C VAL A 503 13.97 -4.55 -8.57
N GLU A 504 12.76 -4.06 -8.34
CA GLU A 504 12.00 -3.17 -9.25
C GLU A 504 12.80 -1.92 -9.67
N GLN A 505 13.54 -1.31 -8.75
CA GLN A 505 14.35 -0.14 -9.06
C GLN A 505 15.46 -0.44 -10.08
N ASN A 506 16.05 -1.64 -10.01
CA ASN A 506 17.08 -2.07 -10.98
C ASN A 506 16.46 -2.39 -12.33
N GLN A 507 15.25 -2.96 -12.35
CA GLN A 507 14.46 -3.17 -13.57
C GLN A 507 14.18 -1.85 -14.29
N LYS A 508 13.70 -0.84 -13.55
CA LYS A 508 13.45 0.50 -14.08
C LYS A 508 14.71 1.16 -14.64
N LYS A 509 15.84 1.05 -13.94
CA LYS A 509 17.12 1.59 -14.41
C LYS A 509 17.59 0.92 -15.71
N MET A 510 17.49 -0.41 -15.78
CA MET A 510 17.85 -1.18 -16.98
C MET A 510 16.98 -0.79 -18.18
N LEU A 511 15.64 -0.75 -17.99
CA LEU A 511 14.71 -0.31 -19.03
C LEU A 511 15.02 1.11 -19.50
N GLN A 512 15.28 2.04 -18.57
CA GLN A 512 15.62 3.43 -18.90
C GLN A 512 16.93 3.53 -19.70
N SER A 513 17.95 2.76 -19.33
CA SER A 513 19.22 2.70 -20.08
C SER A 513 19.01 2.21 -21.51
N ILE A 514 18.27 1.11 -21.68
CA ILE A 514 17.96 0.54 -23.00
C ILE A 514 17.12 1.51 -23.82
N LYS A 515 16.15 2.19 -23.21
CA LYS A 515 15.34 3.21 -23.87
C LYS A 515 16.18 4.37 -24.38
N GLN A 516 17.14 4.87 -23.60
CA GLN A 516 18.06 5.92 -24.03
C GLN A 516 18.89 5.48 -25.25
N LYS A 517 19.40 4.24 -25.25
CA LYS A 517 20.14 3.69 -26.41
C LYS A 517 19.24 3.57 -27.64
N ALA A 518 17.99 3.12 -27.46
CA ALA A 518 17.02 3.04 -28.58
C ALA A 518 16.67 4.43 -29.14
N GLU A 519 16.57 5.43 -28.30
CA GLU A 519 16.35 6.83 -28.70
C GLU A 519 17.59 7.38 -29.44
N SER A 520 18.80 7.13 -28.93
CA SER A 520 20.05 7.53 -29.61
C SER A 520 20.20 6.86 -30.97
N ALA A 521 19.83 5.58 -31.10
CA ALA A 521 19.81 4.88 -32.38
C ALA A 521 18.78 5.50 -33.36
N LEU A 522 17.63 5.86 -32.88
CA LEU A 522 16.58 6.50 -33.69
C LEU A 522 16.99 7.89 -34.19
N GLU A 523 17.61 8.70 -33.31
CA GLU A 523 18.16 10.00 -33.71
C GLU A 523 19.24 9.84 -34.78
N ALA A 524 20.17 8.89 -34.59
CA ALA A 524 21.20 8.61 -35.58
C ALA A 524 20.57 8.14 -36.91
N SER A 525 19.51 7.33 -36.89
CA SER A 525 18.79 6.93 -38.10
C SER A 525 18.16 8.12 -38.82
N GLN A 526 17.52 9.04 -38.09
CA GLN A 526 16.93 10.25 -38.69
C GLN A 526 18.00 11.15 -39.34
N GLU A 527 19.12 11.33 -38.68
CA GLU A 527 20.24 12.10 -39.25
C GLU A 527 20.86 11.40 -40.50
N ALA A 528 20.94 10.07 -40.50
CA ALA A 528 21.32 9.31 -41.69
C ALA A 528 20.35 9.52 -42.86
N ILE A 529 19.05 9.51 -42.59
CA ILE A 529 18.01 9.76 -43.63
C ILE A 529 18.08 11.19 -44.15
N LYS A 530 18.33 12.20 -43.31
CA LYS A 530 18.54 13.59 -43.77
C LYS A 530 19.77 13.70 -44.66
N ALA A 531 20.90 13.17 -44.22
CA ALA A 531 22.12 13.22 -45.03
C ALA A 531 21.99 12.43 -46.34
N LYS A 532 21.25 11.31 -46.35
CA LYS A 532 20.88 10.60 -47.59
C LYS A 532 20.07 11.49 -48.53
N THR A 533 19.09 12.23 -48.01
CA THR A 533 18.29 13.16 -48.81
C THR A 533 19.15 14.29 -49.40
N GLU A 534 20.12 14.80 -48.62
CA GLU A 534 21.12 15.76 -49.14
C GLU A 534 21.94 15.17 -50.31
N ALA A 535 22.41 13.91 -50.19
CA ALA A 535 23.13 13.23 -51.26
C ALA A 535 22.28 13.06 -52.51
N GLU A 536 21.01 12.72 -52.39
CA GLU A 536 20.07 12.63 -53.53
C GLU A 536 19.83 13.98 -54.20
N ASN A 537 19.66 15.04 -53.41
CA ASN A 537 19.48 16.41 -53.96
C ASN A 537 20.72 16.86 -54.72
N PHE A 538 21.94 16.60 -54.19
CA PHE A 538 23.17 16.90 -54.89
C PHE A 538 23.35 16.05 -56.16
N LEU A 539 22.83 14.81 -56.17
CA LEU A 539 22.83 13.98 -57.37
C LEU A 539 21.96 14.59 -58.49
N GLU A 540 20.77 15.09 -58.15
CA GLU A 540 19.93 15.76 -59.12
C GLU A 540 20.62 17.02 -59.72
N ILE A 541 21.28 17.80 -58.83
CA ILE A 541 22.10 18.93 -59.28
C ILE A 541 23.22 18.44 -60.21
N ALA A 542 23.93 17.37 -59.84
CA ALA A 542 25.00 16.81 -60.65
C ALA A 542 24.55 16.34 -62.05
N LYS A 543 23.31 15.88 -62.23
CA LYS A 543 22.70 15.50 -63.51
C LYS A 543 22.43 16.71 -64.43
N GLU A 544 22.19 17.87 -63.85
CA GLU A 544 21.94 19.10 -64.64
C GLU A 544 23.24 19.82 -65.05
N VAL A 545 24.40 19.55 -64.38
CA VAL A 545 25.69 20.17 -64.68
C VAL A 545 26.13 19.95 -66.12
N PRO A 546 26.13 18.72 -66.71
CA PRO A 546 26.51 18.51 -68.09
C PRO A 546 25.60 19.24 -69.09
N LYS A 547 24.30 19.37 -68.80
CA LYS A 547 23.33 20.13 -69.64
C LYS A 547 23.65 21.62 -69.61
N ALA A 548 23.95 22.15 -68.42
CA ALA A 548 24.34 23.55 -68.25
C ALA A 548 25.68 23.85 -68.96
N GLU A 549 26.66 22.92 -68.88
CA GLU A 549 27.93 23.03 -69.57
C GLU A 549 27.74 23.00 -71.09
N ALA A 550 26.89 22.09 -71.59
CA ALA A 550 26.59 22.05 -73.04
C ALA A 550 25.87 23.34 -73.51
N ALA A 551 24.91 23.80 -72.74
CA ALA A 551 24.20 25.06 -73.04
C ALA A 551 25.16 26.26 -73.00
N LYS A 552 26.12 26.29 -72.08
CA LYS A 552 27.16 27.32 -72.02
C LYS A 552 28.09 27.24 -73.20
N GLU A 553 28.46 26.06 -73.65
CA GLU A 553 29.32 25.87 -74.84
C GLU A 553 28.57 26.32 -76.10
N GLU A 554 27.29 25.96 -76.24
CA GLU A 554 26.45 26.43 -77.34
C GLU A 554 26.28 27.97 -77.36
N ALA A 555 26.04 28.55 -76.20
CA ALA A 555 25.96 29.98 -76.01
C ALA A 555 27.28 30.68 -76.38
N GLN A 556 28.42 30.07 -76.00
CA GLN A 556 29.73 30.60 -76.33
C GLN A 556 30.04 30.52 -77.83
N LYS A 557 29.64 29.43 -78.48
CA LYS A 557 29.72 29.31 -79.98
C LYS A 557 28.85 30.34 -80.70
N ALA A 558 27.62 30.53 -80.21
CA ALA A 558 26.72 31.52 -80.70
C ALA A 558 27.28 32.95 -80.55
N ALA A 559 27.86 33.25 -79.37
CA ALA A 559 28.53 34.56 -79.18
C ALA A 559 29.69 34.79 -80.09
N THR A 560 30.50 33.76 -80.36
CA THR A 560 31.64 33.83 -81.28
C THR A 560 31.14 34.06 -82.71
N ALA A 561 30.14 33.31 -83.20
CA ALA A 561 29.55 33.46 -84.49
C ALA A 561 28.92 34.86 -84.70
N ALA A 562 28.29 35.40 -83.63
CA ALA A 562 27.75 36.76 -83.67
C ALA A 562 28.84 37.84 -83.80
N GLU A 563 29.99 37.71 -83.13
CA GLU A 563 31.14 38.62 -83.22
C GLU A 563 31.81 38.50 -84.61
N GLU A 564 31.88 37.29 -85.21
CA GLU A 564 32.37 37.06 -86.57
C GLU A 564 31.42 37.75 -87.61
N ALA A 565 30.09 37.55 -87.47
CA ALA A 565 29.13 38.18 -88.32
C ALA A 565 29.19 39.73 -88.26
N LYS A 566 29.35 40.29 -87.05
CA LYS A 566 29.59 41.72 -86.84
C LYS A 566 30.84 42.19 -87.57
N THR A 567 31.93 41.48 -87.44
CA THR A 567 33.23 41.83 -88.12
C THR A 567 33.10 41.80 -89.63
N GLU A 568 32.39 40.81 -90.15
CA GLU A 568 32.22 40.65 -91.58
C GLU A 568 31.26 41.75 -92.14
N ALA A 569 30.20 42.06 -91.42
CA ALA A 569 29.26 43.17 -91.82
C ALA A 569 30.02 44.52 -91.87
N LEU A 570 30.85 44.83 -90.89
CA LEU A 570 31.68 46.05 -90.90
C LEU A 570 32.67 46.09 -92.00
N LYS A 571 33.36 44.93 -92.30
CA LYS A 571 34.30 44.79 -93.41
C LYS A 571 33.59 45.00 -94.76
N ILE A 572 32.43 44.40 -94.94
CA ILE A 572 31.64 44.62 -96.18
C ILE A 572 31.33 46.12 -96.38
N ALA A 573 30.92 46.78 -95.26
CA ALA A 573 30.63 48.21 -95.28
C ALA A 573 31.88 49.06 -95.71
N GLU A 574 33.06 48.67 -95.13
CA GLU A 574 34.33 49.33 -95.44
C GLU A 574 34.76 49.09 -96.93
N GLU A 575 34.59 47.87 -97.44
CA GLU A 575 34.89 47.53 -98.86
C GLU A 575 33.95 48.28 -99.79
N VAL A 576 32.68 48.39 -99.50
CA VAL A 576 31.72 49.15 -100.33
C VAL A 576 32.00 50.63 -100.25
N ASN A 577 32.44 51.17 -99.11
CA ASN A 577 32.85 52.59 -99.06
C ASN A 577 34.09 52.92 -99.94
N LYS A 578 34.96 51.90 -100.23
CA LYS A 578 36.14 52.01 -101.14
C LYS A 578 35.77 51.75 -102.62
N SER A 579 34.62 51.28 -102.95
CA SER A 579 34.17 50.93 -104.28
C SER A 579 33.60 52.18 -104.99
N ASP A 580 33.39 52.07 -106.38
CA ASP A 580 32.78 53.09 -107.20
C ASP A 580 31.24 53.18 -107.11
N ALA A 581 30.62 52.58 -106.04
CA ALA A 581 29.18 52.62 -105.78
C ALA A 581 28.70 54.06 -105.48
N SER A 582 27.44 54.35 -105.77
CA SER A 582 26.82 55.70 -105.54
C SER A 582 26.80 56.03 -104.01
N GLU A 583 26.98 57.30 -103.64
CA GLU A 583 26.91 57.76 -102.24
C GLU A 583 25.63 57.32 -101.49
N ASN A 584 24.51 57.18 -102.17
CA ASN A 584 23.24 56.73 -101.59
C ASN A 584 23.31 55.22 -101.29
N GLU A 585 23.95 54.40 -102.13
CA GLU A 585 24.14 52.97 -101.91
C GLU A 585 25.16 52.73 -100.78
N LYS A 586 26.27 53.46 -100.74
CA LYS A 586 27.24 53.40 -99.64
C LYS A 586 26.62 53.65 -98.29
N LYS A 587 25.84 54.75 -98.22
CA LYS A 587 25.15 55.16 -96.98
C LYS A 587 24.12 54.15 -96.52
N LYS A 588 23.40 53.54 -97.51
CA LYS A 588 22.42 52.48 -97.18
C LYS A 588 23.08 51.24 -96.65
N ILE A 589 24.19 50.74 -97.28
CA ILE A 589 24.92 49.56 -96.83
C ILE A 589 25.61 49.82 -95.49
N GLU A 590 26.17 51.01 -95.32
CA GLU A 590 26.75 51.39 -94.03
C GLU A 590 25.71 51.39 -92.88
N THR A 591 24.53 51.88 -93.16
CA THR A 591 23.43 51.89 -92.21
C THR A 591 22.96 50.46 -91.86
N GLU A 592 22.83 49.63 -92.92
CA GLU A 592 22.41 48.22 -92.74
C GLU A 592 23.52 47.39 -92.00
N ALA A 593 24.80 47.62 -92.35
CA ALA A 593 25.93 47.00 -91.72
C ALA A 593 26.04 47.38 -90.22
N ASN A 594 25.88 48.65 -89.93
CA ASN A 594 25.88 49.14 -88.55
C ASN A 594 24.70 48.60 -87.74
N ALA A 595 23.51 48.50 -88.38
CA ALA A 595 22.32 47.90 -87.76
C ALA A 595 22.58 46.38 -87.46
N THR A 596 23.12 45.67 -88.51
CA THR A 596 23.46 44.24 -88.35
C THR A 596 24.56 44.01 -87.26
N ALA A 597 25.57 44.86 -87.26
CA ALA A 597 26.61 44.85 -86.23
C ALA A 597 26.07 45.12 -84.83
N GLY A 598 25.10 46.07 -84.77
CA GLY A 598 24.42 46.33 -83.47
C GLY A 598 23.54 45.19 -82.99
N GLU A 599 22.84 44.52 -83.88
CA GLU A 599 22.07 43.30 -83.49
C GLU A 599 22.96 42.13 -83.18
N ALA A 600 24.05 41.91 -83.94
CA ALA A 600 25.05 40.88 -83.59
C ALA A 600 25.73 41.14 -82.26
N GLN A 601 26.00 42.40 -81.93
CA GLN A 601 26.58 42.75 -80.63
C GLN A 601 25.62 42.51 -79.45
N LYS A 602 24.32 42.77 -79.65
CA LYS A 602 23.29 42.44 -78.70
C LYS A 602 23.20 40.92 -78.49
N ALA A 603 23.15 40.17 -79.62
CA ALA A 603 23.13 38.70 -79.57
C ALA A 603 24.34 38.12 -78.88
N ALA A 604 25.55 38.62 -79.10
CA ALA A 604 26.74 38.23 -78.45
C ALA A 604 26.74 38.56 -76.93
N ALA A 605 26.14 39.67 -76.55
CA ALA A 605 25.98 40.06 -75.15
C ALA A 605 24.98 39.13 -74.43
N PHE A 606 23.84 38.86 -75.03
CA PHE A 606 22.88 37.89 -74.49
C PHE A 606 23.43 36.47 -74.34
N ALA A 607 24.24 36.05 -75.27
CA ALA A 607 24.86 34.74 -75.23
C ALA A 607 26.02 34.63 -74.17
N LYS A 608 26.51 35.73 -73.63
CA LYS A 608 27.53 35.79 -72.56
C LYS A 608 26.93 35.93 -71.20
N GLU A 609 25.69 36.45 -71.06
CA GLU A 609 24.93 36.42 -69.81
C GLU A 609 24.45 34.99 -69.50
#